data_0bf4725571445aa183cb37c5620cebde
#
_entry.id   0bf4725571445aa183cb37c5620cebde
#
_cell.length_a   1.000
_cell.length_b   1.000
_cell.length_c   1.000
_cell.angle_alpha   90.00
_cell.angle_beta   90.00
_cell.angle_gamma   90.00
#
_symmetry.space_group_name_H-M   'P 1'
#
loop_
_entity.id
_entity.type
_entity.pdbx_description
1 polymer ?
#
loop_
_entity_poly.entity_id
_entity_poly.type
_entity_poly.pdbx_seq_one_letter_code
_entity_poly.pdbx_strand_id
1 'polypeptide(L)'
;MNSFVLQLLFFFASFLLVFTPRNYLLHSDSYIEESLPTEDGISLYIERSQPMDSVFNTLTKKGVTIDPEIFNWARRLSGWRSVPRGHYLINNNGSLDQLLEKLGRGLQDPITLTVLPGQNVQSIVQQLEKQSIYQQDDFFEALNDNNWLATVNSDTSRVIGQLYPETYLVYWTDQPNKIIGRLIKENTKALSTLIEGEPFTSTRWEEVIIMASIIEWEYKFEEEKKRIGGLYWNRLNSNMRLQADPTVNFALGERRRLLYRDYSFEHPYNTYQINGLPPGPITNPSYTSLEAAARPERHDYLYMVASPEGTHTFSTNYEDHQKASKIWRDWIQEQYRIKRQREQSTP
;
A
#
# COMPACT_ATOMS: atom_id res chain seq x y z
N MET A 1 26.09 64.90 26.88
CA MET A 1 25.79 63.65 26.18
C MET A 1 24.80 63.99 25.09
N ASN A 2 25.13 63.81 23.81
CA ASN A 2 24.31 64.23 22.69
C ASN A 2 22.94 63.49 22.71
N SER A 3 21.84 64.21 22.47
CA SER A 3 20.49 63.68 22.37
C SER A 3 20.38 62.43 21.49
N PHE A 4 21.18 62.36 20.46
CA PHE A 4 21.29 61.22 19.54
C PHE A 4 21.86 59.98 20.23
N VAL A 5 22.89 60.12 21.07
CA VAL A 5 23.48 59.00 21.83
C VAL A 5 22.46 58.45 22.85
N LEU A 6 21.68 59.33 23.47
CA LEU A 6 20.62 58.91 24.42
C LEU A 6 19.51 58.17 23.70
N GLN A 7 19.10 58.58 22.52
CA GLN A 7 18.09 57.89 21.69
C GLN A 7 18.58 56.54 21.22
N LEU A 8 19.86 56.42 20.82
CA LEU A 8 20.50 55.18 20.39
C LEU A 8 20.57 54.17 21.58
N LEU A 9 20.97 54.68 22.76
CA LEU A 9 21.02 53.85 23.98
C LEU A 9 19.63 53.36 24.41
N PHE A 10 18.60 54.22 24.31
CA PHE A 10 17.24 53.87 24.58
C PHE A 10 16.69 52.84 23.57
N PHE A 11 17.01 52.99 22.26
CA PHE A 11 16.66 52.02 21.25
C PHE A 11 17.34 50.65 21.48
N PHE A 12 18.64 50.66 21.79
CA PHE A 12 19.41 49.46 22.12
C PHE A 12 18.91 48.78 23.40
N ALA A 13 18.62 49.53 24.44
CA ALA A 13 18.05 49.01 25.71
C ALA A 13 16.65 48.43 25.49
N SER A 14 15.81 49.10 24.69
CA SER A 14 14.48 48.63 24.34
C SER A 14 14.56 47.37 23.43
N PHE A 15 15.50 47.34 22.49
CA PHE A 15 15.77 46.19 21.66
C PHE A 15 16.24 44.98 22.48
N LEU A 16 17.20 45.19 23.41
CA LEU A 16 17.68 44.14 24.31
C LEU A 16 16.59 43.62 25.26
N LEU A 17 15.75 44.53 25.79
CA LEU A 17 14.65 44.19 26.68
C LEU A 17 13.54 43.37 26.00
N VAL A 18 13.34 43.55 24.71
CA VAL A 18 12.31 42.84 23.94
C VAL A 18 12.86 41.62 23.20
N PHE A 19 14.06 41.78 22.61
CA PHE A 19 14.62 40.76 21.71
C PHE A 19 15.24 39.58 22.48
N THR A 20 15.92 39.80 23.59
CA THR A 20 16.56 38.73 24.37
C THR A 20 15.55 37.82 25.08
N PRO A 21 14.55 38.35 25.81
CA PRO A 21 13.49 37.47 26.36
C PRO A 21 12.69 36.77 25.31
N ARG A 22 12.42 37.47 24.17
CA ARG A 22 11.73 36.85 23.03
C ARG A 22 12.48 35.65 22.48
N ASN A 23 13.79 35.81 22.17
CA ASN A 23 14.61 34.73 21.65
C ASN A 23 14.75 33.59 22.66
N TYR A 24 14.97 33.93 23.93
CA TYR A 24 15.05 32.92 24.99
C TYR A 24 13.74 32.11 25.10
N LEU A 25 12.60 32.79 25.10
CA LEU A 25 11.28 32.16 25.25
C LEU A 25 10.88 31.35 24.01
N LEU A 26 11.21 31.79 22.80
CA LEU A 26 10.84 31.05 21.58
C LEU A 26 11.75 29.87 21.27
N HIS A 27 13.01 29.91 21.70
CA HIS A 27 14.04 28.94 21.32
C HIS A 27 14.50 28.05 22.49
N SER A 28 13.95 28.22 23.71
CA SER A 28 14.31 27.31 24.79
C SER A 28 13.58 25.99 24.64
N ASP A 29 14.32 24.89 24.72
CA ASP A 29 13.81 23.52 24.58
C ASP A 29 12.87 23.08 25.73
N SER A 30 12.66 23.96 26.73
CA SER A 30 12.03 23.64 28.00
C SER A 30 10.53 23.96 28.11
N TYR A 31 9.83 24.21 27.00
CA TYR A 31 8.40 24.56 27.05
C TYR A 31 7.44 23.40 26.85
N ILE A 32 7.94 22.25 26.46
CA ILE A 32 7.20 20.99 26.57
C ILE A 32 7.75 20.30 27.81
N GLU A 33 7.16 20.60 28.99
CA GLU A 33 7.53 19.89 30.23
C GLU A 33 7.39 18.39 30.02
N GLU A 34 8.41 17.65 30.50
CA GLU A 34 8.55 16.22 30.57
C GLU A 34 7.26 15.42 30.35
N SER A 35 7.31 14.58 29.36
CA SER A 35 6.40 13.48 29.08
C SER A 35 5.26 13.77 28.12
N LEU A 36 5.54 13.67 26.84
CA LEU A 36 4.54 13.08 25.97
C LEU A 36 4.29 11.62 26.43
N PRO A 37 3.03 11.14 26.45
CA PRO A 37 2.69 9.82 26.98
C PRO A 37 3.32 8.65 26.21
N THR A 38 3.99 8.91 25.09
CA THR A 38 4.70 7.90 24.27
C THR A 38 5.99 8.45 23.69
N GLU A 39 7.03 7.61 23.61
CA GLU A 39 8.29 7.95 22.91
C GLU A 39 8.07 8.32 21.44
N ASP A 40 7.02 7.80 20.82
CA ASP A 40 6.65 8.01 19.41
C ASP A 40 5.98 9.36 19.14
N GLY A 41 5.66 10.16 20.19
CA GLY A 41 4.96 11.43 20.04
C GLY A 41 3.43 11.30 19.93
N ILE A 42 2.73 12.43 19.72
CA ILE A 42 1.29 12.53 19.61
C ILE A 42 0.88 12.81 18.16
N SER A 43 0.11 11.91 17.56
CA SER A 43 -0.54 12.16 16.27
C SER A 43 -1.74 13.08 16.42
N LEU A 44 -1.71 14.19 15.70
CA LEU A 44 -2.77 15.18 15.62
C LEU A 44 -3.34 15.22 14.20
N TYR A 45 -4.61 14.82 14.04
CA TYR A 45 -5.34 14.87 12.77
C TYR A 45 -6.27 16.08 12.75
N ILE A 46 -6.11 16.97 11.79
CA ILE A 46 -6.90 18.18 11.57
C ILE A 46 -7.67 18.02 10.25
N GLU A 47 -8.96 17.70 10.34
CA GLU A 47 -9.82 17.46 9.17
C GLU A 47 -10.13 18.75 8.39
N ARG A 48 -10.27 19.84 9.11
CA ARG A 48 -10.56 21.18 8.56
C ARG A 48 -9.67 22.21 9.25
N SER A 49 -9.29 23.25 8.52
CA SER A 49 -8.53 24.35 9.12
C SER A 49 -9.21 24.86 10.39
N GLN A 50 -8.48 24.93 11.50
CA GLN A 50 -8.95 25.30 12.81
C GLN A 50 -8.15 26.47 13.37
N PRO A 51 -8.76 27.31 14.24
CA PRO A 51 -8.01 28.31 15.01
C PRO A 51 -6.91 27.65 15.84
N MET A 52 -5.75 28.30 15.93
CA MET A 52 -4.61 27.82 16.71
C MET A 52 -4.96 27.52 18.17
N ASP A 53 -5.85 28.36 18.78
CA ASP A 53 -6.30 28.16 20.15
C ASP A 53 -7.11 26.86 20.33
N SER A 54 -7.90 26.46 19.32
CA SER A 54 -8.64 25.20 19.36
C SER A 54 -7.69 23.99 19.30
N VAL A 55 -6.63 24.11 18.49
CA VAL A 55 -5.60 23.07 18.37
C VAL A 55 -4.82 22.96 19.67
N PHE A 56 -4.45 24.07 20.29
CA PHE A 56 -3.81 24.10 21.60
C PHE A 56 -4.65 23.37 22.68
N ASN A 57 -5.95 23.65 22.75
CA ASN A 57 -6.85 22.95 23.68
C ASN A 57 -6.90 21.42 23.39
N THR A 58 -6.80 21.02 22.13
CA THR A 58 -6.74 19.60 21.75
C THR A 58 -5.43 18.97 22.20
N LEU A 59 -4.30 19.66 22.01
CA LEU A 59 -2.98 19.19 22.46
C LEU A 59 -2.94 19.03 23.99
N THR A 60 -3.46 20.01 24.72
CA THR A 60 -3.55 19.94 26.19
C THR A 60 -4.37 18.72 26.65
N LYS A 61 -5.52 18.45 26.01
CA LYS A 61 -6.34 17.25 26.30
C LYS A 61 -5.62 15.95 25.98
N LYS A 62 -4.66 15.95 25.05
CA LYS A 62 -3.83 14.82 24.70
C LYS A 62 -2.56 14.68 25.58
N GLY A 63 -2.39 15.54 26.58
CA GLY A 63 -1.29 15.47 27.54
C GLY A 63 -0.07 16.33 27.19
N VAL A 64 -0.17 17.22 26.19
CA VAL A 64 0.88 18.21 25.94
C VAL A 64 0.75 19.34 26.93
N THR A 65 1.77 19.52 27.78
CA THR A 65 1.80 20.55 28.83
C THR A 65 2.60 21.75 28.29
N ILE A 66 1.89 22.83 27.96
CA ILE A 66 2.45 24.11 27.57
C ILE A 66 1.72 25.17 28.43
N ASP A 67 2.47 26.10 29.04
CA ASP A 67 1.88 27.21 29.78
C ASP A 67 0.97 28.05 28.84
N PRO A 68 -0.31 28.27 29.19
CA PRO A 68 -1.25 28.99 28.35
C PRO A 68 -0.83 30.45 28.06
N GLU A 69 -0.19 31.12 29.02
CA GLU A 69 0.26 32.52 28.84
C GLU A 69 1.43 32.58 27.88
N ILE A 70 2.38 31.66 28.01
CA ILE A 70 3.54 31.52 27.10
C ILE A 70 3.05 31.17 25.70
N PHE A 71 2.12 30.22 25.56
CA PHE A 71 1.54 29.87 24.27
C PHE A 71 0.86 31.06 23.59
N ASN A 72 -0.01 31.79 24.34
CA ASN A 72 -0.71 32.95 23.82
C ASN A 72 0.24 34.07 23.38
N TRP A 73 1.30 34.29 24.15
CA TRP A 73 2.31 35.27 23.83
C TRP A 73 3.10 34.87 22.56
N ALA A 74 3.59 33.63 22.50
CA ALA A 74 4.32 33.10 21.35
C ALA A 74 3.47 33.10 20.07
N ARG A 75 2.19 32.72 20.17
CA ARG A 75 1.24 32.79 19.05
C ARG A 75 1.03 34.21 18.52
N ARG A 76 0.93 35.19 19.39
CA ARG A 76 0.78 36.61 19.00
C ARG A 76 2.03 37.11 18.30
N LEU A 77 3.22 36.69 18.72
CA LEU A 77 4.49 37.09 18.13
C LEU A 77 4.74 36.42 16.78
N SER A 78 4.41 35.14 16.68
CA SER A 78 4.58 34.38 15.42
C SER A 78 3.58 34.79 14.33
N GLY A 79 2.42 35.35 14.75
CA GLY A 79 1.34 35.75 13.84
C GLY A 79 0.49 34.59 13.30
N TRP A 80 0.76 33.36 13.69
CA TRP A 80 -0.01 32.21 13.26
C TRP A 80 -1.40 32.19 13.93
N ARG A 81 -2.46 32.17 13.12
CA ARG A 81 -3.84 32.25 13.60
C ARG A 81 -4.60 30.95 13.48
N SER A 82 -4.25 30.12 12.50
CA SER A 82 -4.94 28.87 12.19
C SER A 82 -3.95 27.77 11.84
N VAL A 83 -4.38 26.53 12.02
CA VAL A 83 -3.67 25.34 11.60
C VAL A 83 -4.42 24.75 10.40
N PRO A 84 -3.78 24.59 9.23
CA PRO A 84 -4.37 23.93 8.09
C PRO A 84 -4.75 22.48 8.37
N ARG A 85 -5.63 21.91 7.54
CA ARG A 85 -5.92 20.47 7.58
C ARG A 85 -4.63 19.67 7.36
N GLY A 86 -4.47 18.55 8.07
CA GLY A 86 -3.28 17.71 7.95
C GLY A 86 -3.09 16.74 9.11
N HIS A 87 -2.09 15.89 8.97
CA HIS A 87 -1.55 15.09 10.05
C HIS A 87 -0.25 15.72 10.55
N TYR A 88 -0.16 15.91 11.86
CA TYR A 88 1.01 16.49 12.52
C TYR A 88 1.45 15.60 13.66
N LEU A 89 2.70 15.15 13.61
CA LEU A 89 3.31 14.40 14.71
C LEU A 89 3.98 15.40 15.66
N ILE A 90 3.49 15.46 16.87
CA ILE A 90 4.01 16.32 17.94
C ILE A 90 4.93 15.47 18.82
N ASN A 91 6.20 15.79 18.82
CA ASN A 91 7.23 15.12 19.61
C ASN A 91 7.93 16.10 20.56
N ASN A 92 8.69 15.57 21.52
CA ASN A 92 9.41 16.39 22.52
C ASN A 92 10.65 17.12 21.94
N ASN A 93 10.99 16.86 20.67
CA ASN A 93 12.21 17.35 20.06
C ASN A 93 11.97 18.68 19.33
N GLY A 94 11.74 19.76 20.04
CA GLY A 94 11.60 21.05 19.40
C GLY A 94 11.14 22.17 20.35
N SER A 95 11.44 23.40 19.94
CA SER A 95 10.98 24.61 20.65
C SER A 95 9.52 24.91 20.35
N LEU A 96 8.87 25.71 21.20
CA LEU A 96 7.51 26.18 20.97
C LEU A 96 7.39 26.95 19.63
N ASP A 97 8.41 27.67 19.23
CA ASP A 97 8.46 28.39 17.94
C ASP A 97 8.40 27.40 16.77
N GLN A 98 9.17 26.32 16.81
CA GLN A 98 9.15 25.25 15.79
C GLN A 98 7.79 24.56 15.73
N LEU A 99 7.14 24.31 16.88
CA LEU A 99 5.79 23.75 16.93
C LEU A 99 4.77 24.71 16.28
N LEU A 100 4.80 25.99 16.64
CA LEU A 100 3.90 27.00 16.07
C LEU A 100 4.14 27.19 14.57
N GLU A 101 5.40 27.18 14.12
CA GLU A 101 5.76 27.26 12.72
C GLU A 101 5.28 26.03 11.95
N LYS A 102 5.51 24.82 12.47
CA LYS A 102 5.04 23.57 11.88
C LYS A 102 3.54 23.58 11.68
N LEU A 103 2.79 23.89 12.74
CA LEU A 103 1.34 23.93 12.71
C LEU A 103 0.82 25.06 11.82
N GLY A 104 1.37 26.26 11.97
CA GLY A 104 0.91 27.44 11.22
C GLY A 104 1.17 27.39 9.73
N ARG A 105 2.32 26.86 9.31
CA ARG A 105 2.64 26.61 7.90
C ARG A 105 1.99 25.39 7.32
N GLY A 106 1.41 24.51 8.14
CA GLY A 106 0.84 23.24 7.66
C GLY A 106 1.91 22.24 7.20
N LEU A 107 3.06 22.20 7.89
CA LEU A 107 4.12 21.24 7.61
C LEU A 107 3.72 19.87 8.14
N GLN A 108 2.92 19.16 7.33
CA GLN A 108 2.39 17.85 7.67
C GLN A 108 3.50 16.80 7.78
N ASP A 109 3.31 15.85 8.69
CA ASP A 109 4.12 14.64 8.73
C ASP A 109 3.48 13.56 7.86
N PRO A 110 4.29 12.80 7.12
CA PRO A 110 3.78 11.69 6.35
C PRO A 110 3.29 10.56 7.27
N ILE A 111 2.35 9.79 6.77
CA ILE A 111 1.93 8.52 7.36
C ILE A 111 2.45 7.37 6.51
N THR A 112 2.57 6.20 7.14
CA THR A 112 2.98 4.97 6.47
C THR A 112 1.75 4.26 5.92
N LEU A 113 1.72 4.04 4.60
CA LEU A 113 0.71 3.26 3.90
C LEU A 113 1.37 1.99 3.35
N THR A 114 0.90 0.81 3.77
CA THR A 114 1.40 -0.47 3.26
C THR A 114 0.33 -1.13 2.39
N VAL A 115 0.68 -1.44 1.15
CA VAL A 115 -0.14 -2.25 0.23
C VAL A 115 0.47 -3.63 0.14
N LEU A 116 -0.29 -4.67 0.49
CA LEU A 116 0.17 -6.05 0.45
C LEU A 116 -0.07 -6.66 -0.94
N PRO A 117 0.74 -7.65 -1.36
CA PRO A 117 0.50 -8.38 -2.60
C PRO A 117 -0.73 -9.29 -2.50
N GLY A 118 -1.30 -9.63 -3.64
CA GLY A 118 -2.43 -10.57 -3.71
C GLY A 118 -3.76 -10.02 -3.19
N GLN A 119 -3.89 -8.70 -3.02
CA GLN A 119 -5.12 -8.04 -2.60
C GLN A 119 -6.05 -7.78 -3.80
N ASN A 120 -7.36 -7.78 -3.55
CA ASN A 120 -8.34 -7.24 -4.50
C ASN A 120 -8.53 -5.73 -4.30
N VAL A 121 -9.17 -5.07 -5.27
CA VAL A 121 -9.41 -3.61 -5.23
C VAL A 121 -10.11 -3.18 -3.94
N GLN A 122 -11.15 -3.92 -3.53
CA GLN A 122 -11.92 -3.61 -2.33
C GLN A 122 -11.04 -3.59 -1.06
N SER A 123 -10.16 -4.58 -0.91
CA SER A 123 -9.26 -4.67 0.25
C SER A 123 -8.25 -3.53 0.27
N ILE A 124 -7.69 -3.16 -0.91
CA ILE A 124 -6.77 -2.03 -1.02
C ILE A 124 -7.51 -0.74 -0.66
N VAL A 125 -8.68 -0.49 -1.23
CA VAL A 125 -9.48 0.73 -0.97
C VAL A 125 -9.85 0.84 0.51
N GLN A 126 -10.28 -0.24 1.16
CA GLN A 126 -10.54 -0.26 2.61
C GLN A 126 -9.30 0.09 3.46
N GLN A 127 -8.14 -0.30 3.00
CA GLN A 127 -6.89 0.04 3.67
C GLN A 127 -6.52 1.52 3.45
N LEU A 128 -6.70 2.04 2.24
CA LEU A 128 -6.47 3.45 1.90
C LEU A 128 -7.40 4.38 2.70
N GLU A 129 -8.69 4.03 2.82
CA GLU A 129 -9.65 4.78 3.65
C GLU A 129 -9.19 4.91 5.10
N LYS A 130 -8.75 3.80 5.71
CA LYS A 130 -8.31 3.82 7.13
C LYS A 130 -7.10 4.73 7.39
N GLN A 131 -6.35 5.03 6.35
CA GLN A 131 -5.07 5.76 6.43
C GLN A 131 -5.10 7.10 5.70
N SER A 132 -6.30 7.62 5.34
CA SER A 132 -6.46 8.91 4.68
C SER A 132 -7.69 9.66 5.20
N ILE A 133 -7.86 10.90 4.77
CA ILE A 133 -9.06 11.69 5.06
C ILE A 133 -10.22 11.34 4.12
N TYR A 134 -9.95 10.63 3.04
CA TYR A 134 -10.91 10.31 1.99
C TYR A 134 -11.63 8.99 2.28
N GLN A 135 -12.87 8.89 1.82
CA GLN A 135 -13.72 7.71 1.96
C GLN A 135 -13.49 6.72 0.80
N GLN A 136 -14.03 5.50 0.91
CA GLN A 136 -13.91 4.48 -0.14
C GLN A 136 -14.44 4.97 -1.48
N ASP A 137 -15.56 5.69 -1.48
CA ASP A 137 -16.19 6.19 -2.71
C ASP A 137 -15.27 7.14 -3.49
N ASP A 138 -14.47 7.98 -2.80
CA ASP A 138 -13.49 8.87 -3.43
C ASP A 138 -12.39 8.06 -4.16
N PHE A 139 -11.96 6.94 -3.57
CA PHE A 139 -10.98 6.04 -4.19
C PHE A 139 -11.59 5.25 -5.35
N PHE A 140 -12.83 4.77 -5.22
CA PHE A 140 -13.52 4.10 -6.32
C PHE A 140 -13.80 5.05 -7.48
N GLU A 141 -14.15 6.31 -7.22
CA GLU A 141 -14.29 7.32 -8.26
C GLU A 141 -12.98 7.48 -9.04
N ALA A 142 -11.85 7.64 -8.35
CA ALA A 142 -10.54 7.76 -8.99
C ALA A 142 -10.14 6.48 -9.77
N LEU A 143 -10.43 5.29 -9.25
CA LEU A 143 -10.14 4.01 -9.91
C LEU A 143 -11.05 3.72 -11.12
N ASN A 144 -12.18 4.41 -11.25
CA ASN A 144 -13.12 4.29 -12.35
C ASN A 144 -13.03 5.47 -13.35
N ASP A 145 -12.21 6.49 -13.08
CA ASP A 145 -11.99 7.60 -14.02
C ASP A 145 -11.00 7.21 -15.12
N ASN A 146 -11.52 6.65 -16.21
CA ASN A 146 -10.71 6.26 -17.36
C ASN A 146 -9.95 7.43 -18.00
N ASN A 147 -10.45 8.67 -17.92
CA ASN A 147 -9.74 9.83 -18.46
C ASN A 147 -8.47 10.13 -17.65
N TRP A 148 -8.59 10.07 -16.34
CA TRP A 148 -7.43 10.23 -15.49
C TRP A 148 -6.48 9.02 -15.57
N LEU A 149 -7.00 7.79 -15.52
CA LEU A 149 -6.21 6.57 -15.63
C LEU A 149 -5.38 6.53 -16.93
N ALA A 150 -5.92 7.01 -18.04
CA ALA A 150 -5.18 7.11 -19.30
C ALA A 150 -3.93 8.01 -19.19
N THR A 151 -3.97 9.04 -18.33
CA THR A 151 -2.80 9.94 -18.09
C THR A 151 -1.64 9.25 -17.39
N VAL A 152 -1.91 8.14 -16.71
CA VAL A 152 -0.92 7.29 -16.02
C VAL A 152 -0.73 5.93 -16.69
N ASN A 153 -1.08 5.82 -17.96
CA ASN A 153 -1.00 4.60 -18.79
C ASN A 153 -1.76 3.40 -18.18
N SER A 154 -2.96 3.64 -17.68
CA SER A 154 -3.84 2.62 -17.10
C SER A 154 -5.28 2.75 -17.61
N ASP A 155 -6.11 1.81 -17.21
CA ASP A 155 -7.56 1.82 -17.32
C ASP A 155 -8.19 0.95 -16.22
N THR A 156 -9.50 0.92 -16.14
CA THR A 156 -10.25 0.18 -15.11
C THR A 156 -10.01 -1.32 -15.12
N SER A 157 -9.64 -1.91 -16.26
CA SER A 157 -9.39 -3.35 -16.38
C SER A 157 -7.97 -3.73 -15.91
N ARG A 158 -7.01 -2.81 -16.00
CA ARG A 158 -5.58 -3.04 -15.74
C ARG A 158 -5.11 -2.51 -14.39
N VAL A 159 -5.79 -1.50 -13.86
CA VAL A 159 -5.32 -0.74 -12.70
C VAL A 159 -4.98 -1.62 -11.49
N ILE A 160 -5.75 -2.67 -11.23
CA ILE A 160 -5.49 -3.54 -10.07
C ILE A 160 -4.07 -4.17 -10.12
N GLY A 161 -3.63 -4.63 -11.27
CA GLY A 161 -2.30 -5.20 -11.46
C GLY A 161 -1.16 -4.19 -11.36
N GLN A 162 -1.48 -2.89 -11.40
CA GLN A 162 -0.55 -1.78 -11.30
C GLN A 162 -0.51 -1.13 -9.91
N LEU A 163 -1.40 -1.51 -8.97
CA LEU A 163 -1.36 -1.05 -7.58
C LEU A 163 -0.24 -1.77 -6.83
N TYR A 164 1.00 -1.32 -7.06
CA TYR A 164 2.21 -2.01 -6.62
C TYR A 164 2.27 -2.21 -5.11
N PRO A 165 2.52 -3.45 -4.63
CA PRO A 165 2.64 -3.74 -3.21
C PRO A 165 3.97 -3.25 -2.66
N GLU A 166 3.92 -2.28 -1.77
CA GLU A 166 5.07 -1.66 -1.12
C GLU A 166 4.59 -0.86 0.10
N THR A 167 5.53 -0.34 0.87
CA THR A 167 5.28 0.62 1.95
C THR A 167 5.59 2.03 1.48
N TYR A 168 4.59 2.89 1.51
CA TYR A 168 4.64 4.27 1.00
C TYR A 168 4.57 5.28 2.15
N LEU A 169 5.32 6.36 2.03
CA LEU A 169 5.10 7.56 2.83
C LEU A 169 4.18 8.51 2.04
N VAL A 170 2.99 8.76 2.56
CA VAL A 170 1.98 9.64 1.95
C VAL A 170 1.50 10.66 2.97
N TYR A 171 0.96 11.78 2.52
CA TYR A 171 0.26 12.69 3.44
C TYR A 171 -1.18 12.23 3.61
N TRP A 172 -1.66 12.29 4.84
CA TRP A 172 -3.03 11.94 5.19
C TRP A 172 -4.10 12.66 4.35
N THR A 173 -3.75 13.83 3.84
CA THR A 173 -4.60 14.68 2.99
C THR A 173 -4.33 14.54 1.50
N ASP A 174 -3.44 13.63 1.08
CA ASP A 174 -3.18 13.40 -0.34
C ASP A 174 -4.43 12.88 -1.03
N GLN A 175 -4.76 13.46 -2.19
CA GLN A 175 -5.93 13.07 -2.98
C GLN A 175 -5.83 11.62 -3.47
N PRO A 176 -6.95 10.89 -3.62
CA PRO A 176 -6.97 9.51 -4.08
C PRO A 176 -6.15 9.26 -5.35
N ASN A 177 -6.34 10.08 -6.37
CA ASN A 177 -5.59 9.98 -7.63
C ASN A 177 -4.08 10.18 -7.45
N LYS A 178 -3.63 11.03 -6.51
CA LYS A 178 -2.22 11.20 -6.21
C LYS A 178 -1.63 9.94 -5.55
N ILE A 179 -2.36 9.33 -4.62
CA ILE A 179 -1.95 8.08 -3.96
C ILE A 179 -1.89 6.96 -4.99
N ILE A 180 -2.98 6.72 -5.73
CA ILE A 180 -3.08 5.67 -6.77
C ILE A 180 -2.01 5.87 -7.83
N GLY A 181 -1.81 7.11 -8.31
CA GLY A 181 -0.78 7.45 -9.30
C GLY A 181 0.63 7.12 -8.82
N ARG A 182 0.90 7.26 -7.52
CA ARG A 182 2.18 6.86 -6.92
C ARG A 182 2.36 5.34 -6.94
N LEU A 183 1.32 4.56 -6.60
CA LEU A 183 1.37 3.10 -6.66
C LEU A 183 1.66 2.62 -8.09
N ILE A 184 0.97 3.18 -9.09
CA ILE A 184 1.17 2.88 -10.52
C ILE A 184 2.60 3.25 -10.97
N LYS A 185 3.11 4.40 -10.53
CA LYS A 185 4.48 4.84 -10.86
C LYS A 185 5.55 3.89 -10.32
N GLU A 186 5.40 3.40 -9.08
CA GLU A 186 6.34 2.43 -8.51
C GLU A 186 6.24 1.07 -9.22
N ASN A 187 5.05 0.65 -9.66
CA ASN A 187 4.89 -0.51 -10.53
C ASN A 187 5.67 -0.35 -11.84
N THR A 188 5.50 0.79 -12.51
CA THR A 188 6.24 1.10 -13.76
C THR A 188 7.74 1.06 -13.55
N LYS A 189 8.22 1.58 -12.41
CA LYS A 189 9.64 1.54 -12.05
C LYS A 189 10.12 0.11 -11.79
N ALA A 190 9.38 -0.69 -11.03
CA ALA A 190 9.70 -2.09 -10.79
C ALA A 190 9.77 -2.89 -12.10
N LEU A 191 8.81 -2.67 -12.98
CA LEU A 191 8.81 -3.26 -14.31
C LEU A 191 10.02 -2.80 -15.15
N SER A 192 10.38 -1.53 -15.15
CA SER A 192 11.53 -1.03 -15.93
C SER A 192 12.85 -1.70 -15.56
N THR A 193 13.04 -2.06 -14.28
CA THR A 193 14.24 -2.81 -13.83
C THR A 193 14.27 -4.25 -14.33
N LEU A 194 13.11 -4.84 -14.60
CA LEU A 194 13.02 -6.19 -15.15
C LEU A 194 13.31 -6.23 -16.66
N ILE A 195 13.26 -5.05 -17.32
CA ILE A 195 13.40 -4.97 -18.79
C ILE A 195 14.82 -4.67 -19.24
N GLU A 196 15.68 -4.11 -18.42
CA GLU A 196 17.00 -3.67 -18.87
C GLU A 196 17.69 -4.76 -19.69
N GLY A 197 17.73 -4.55 -21.02
CA GLY A 197 18.35 -5.46 -22.00
C GLY A 197 17.42 -6.30 -22.88
N GLU A 198 16.07 -6.19 -22.73
CA GLU A 198 15.12 -6.94 -23.56
C GLU A 198 14.25 -6.01 -24.42
N PRO A 199 13.96 -6.36 -25.69
CA PRO A 199 13.05 -5.60 -26.53
C PRO A 199 11.60 -5.86 -26.12
N PHE A 200 11.07 -5.10 -25.16
CA PHE A 200 9.69 -5.23 -24.72
C PHE A 200 8.76 -4.30 -25.49
N THR A 201 7.70 -4.88 -26.03
CA THR A 201 6.55 -4.13 -26.56
C THR A 201 5.56 -3.85 -25.42
N SER A 202 4.74 -2.80 -25.53
CA SER A 202 3.70 -2.47 -24.54
C SER A 202 2.74 -3.64 -24.30
N THR A 203 2.39 -4.38 -25.32
CA THR A 203 1.52 -5.57 -25.27
C THR A 203 2.11 -6.65 -24.35
N ARG A 204 3.41 -6.90 -24.41
CA ARG A 204 4.05 -7.91 -23.57
C ARG A 204 4.05 -7.54 -22.08
N TRP A 205 4.03 -6.27 -21.76
CA TRP A 205 3.91 -5.81 -20.37
C TRP A 205 2.57 -6.14 -19.76
N GLU A 206 1.53 -5.91 -20.52
CA GLU A 206 0.17 -6.25 -20.10
C GLU A 206 0.06 -7.74 -19.84
N GLU A 207 0.58 -8.56 -20.76
CA GLU A 207 0.64 -10.02 -20.59
C GLU A 207 1.45 -10.44 -19.35
N VAL A 208 2.59 -9.80 -19.09
CA VAL A 208 3.43 -10.08 -17.91
C VAL A 208 2.68 -9.72 -16.61
N ILE A 209 2.02 -8.57 -16.54
CA ILE A 209 1.25 -8.17 -15.35
C ILE A 209 0.07 -9.13 -15.12
N ILE A 210 -0.65 -9.50 -16.18
CA ILE A 210 -1.76 -10.47 -16.10
C ILE A 210 -1.23 -11.82 -15.60
N MET A 211 -0.17 -12.34 -16.20
CA MET A 211 0.43 -13.60 -15.80
C MET A 211 0.95 -13.54 -14.35
N ALA A 212 1.63 -12.47 -13.96
CA ALA A 212 2.12 -12.27 -12.61
C ALA A 212 0.98 -12.28 -11.58
N SER A 213 -0.17 -11.68 -11.91
CA SER A 213 -1.35 -11.68 -11.03
C SER A 213 -1.93 -13.09 -10.83
N ILE A 214 -1.83 -13.95 -11.84
CA ILE A 214 -2.26 -15.35 -11.72
C ILE A 214 -1.27 -16.11 -10.84
N ILE A 215 0.04 -15.97 -11.10
CA ILE A 215 1.11 -16.59 -10.30
C ILE A 215 1.00 -16.18 -8.84
N GLU A 216 0.67 -14.90 -8.54
CA GLU A 216 0.54 -14.39 -7.18
C GLU A 216 -0.51 -15.13 -6.34
N TRP A 217 -1.55 -15.65 -6.95
CA TRP A 217 -2.58 -16.41 -6.24
C TRP A 217 -2.40 -17.93 -6.34
N GLU A 218 -1.52 -18.42 -7.21
CA GLU A 218 -1.28 -19.85 -7.42
C GLU A 218 -0.19 -20.39 -6.48
N TYR A 219 0.86 -19.60 -6.24
CA TYR A 219 2.02 -20.10 -5.53
C TYR A 219 1.75 -20.32 -4.03
N LYS A 220 2.47 -21.30 -3.49
CA LYS A 220 2.53 -21.55 -2.05
C LYS A 220 3.93 -21.30 -1.49
N PHE A 221 4.96 -21.52 -2.32
CA PHE A 221 6.36 -21.29 -2.01
C PHE A 221 6.97 -20.38 -3.08
N GLU A 222 7.73 -19.37 -2.64
CA GLU A 222 8.35 -18.37 -3.53
C GLU A 222 9.22 -19.00 -4.61
N GLU A 223 9.91 -20.11 -4.27
CA GLU A 223 10.82 -20.81 -5.16
C GLU A 223 10.12 -21.44 -6.37
N GLU A 224 8.81 -21.68 -6.29
CA GLU A 224 8.04 -22.28 -7.38
C GLU A 224 7.54 -21.25 -8.40
N LYS A 225 7.50 -19.95 -8.05
CA LYS A 225 6.91 -18.91 -8.92
C LYS A 225 7.47 -18.92 -10.33
N LYS A 226 8.81 -18.97 -10.49
CA LYS A 226 9.43 -18.98 -11.82
C LYS A 226 9.10 -20.23 -12.63
N ARG A 227 8.95 -21.38 -11.96
CA ARG A 227 8.55 -22.64 -12.58
C ARG A 227 7.08 -22.64 -12.98
N ILE A 228 6.19 -22.12 -12.12
CA ILE A 228 4.78 -21.92 -12.44
C ILE A 228 4.63 -20.97 -13.63
N GLY A 229 5.39 -19.87 -13.64
CA GLY A 229 5.44 -18.94 -14.77
C GLY A 229 5.83 -19.63 -16.07
N GLY A 230 6.90 -20.45 -16.06
CA GLY A 230 7.34 -21.24 -17.21
C GLY A 230 6.25 -22.19 -17.72
N LEU A 231 5.57 -22.90 -16.80
CA LEU A 231 4.47 -23.81 -17.15
C LEU A 231 3.32 -23.06 -17.87
N TYR A 232 2.90 -21.92 -17.36
CA TYR A 232 1.80 -21.18 -17.98
C TYR A 232 2.19 -20.59 -19.34
N TRP A 233 3.42 -20.10 -19.51
CA TRP A 233 3.90 -19.68 -20.83
C TRP A 233 4.00 -20.84 -21.81
N ASN A 234 4.44 -22.04 -21.36
CA ASN A 234 4.47 -23.23 -22.20
C ASN A 234 3.06 -23.63 -22.68
N ARG A 235 2.05 -23.54 -21.80
CA ARG A 235 0.66 -23.78 -22.17
C ARG A 235 0.17 -22.78 -23.23
N LEU A 236 0.41 -21.50 -23.04
CA LEU A 236 0.04 -20.46 -24.03
C LEU A 236 0.71 -20.71 -25.39
N ASN A 237 2.01 -20.99 -25.39
CA ASN A 237 2.78 -21.29 -26.62
C ASN A 237 2.30 -22.57 -27.33
N SER A 238 1.69 -23.49 -26.58
CA SER A 238 1.13 -24.74 -27.09
C SER A 238 -0.39 -24.63 -27.39
N ASN A 239 -0.97 -23.43 -27.39
CA ASN A 239 -2.43 -23.20 -27.54
C ASN A 239 -3.28 -23.99 -26.52
N MET A 240 -2.74 -24.26 -25.35
CA MET A 240 -3.46 -24.88 -24.25
C MET A 240 -4.14 -23.80 -23.39
N ARG A 241 -5.31 -24.11 -22.86
CA ARG A 241 -5.96 -23.26 -21.85
C ARG A 241 -5.12 -23.22 -20.58
N LEU A 242 -5.06 -22.05 -19.91
CA LEU A 242 -4.29 -21.92 -18.67
C LEU A 242 -4.85 -22.80 -17.53
N GLN A 243 -6.17 -22.91 -17.41
CA GLN A 243 -6.84 -23.68 -16.36
C GLN A 243 -6.30 -23.36 -14.97
N ALA A 244 -6.22 -22.07 -14.66
CA ALA A 244 -5.74 -21.55 -13.41
C ALA A 244 -6.91 -21.29 -12.47
N ASP A 245 -6.98 -22.01 -11.35
CA ASP A 245 -8.02 -21.89 -10.33
C ASP A 245 -8.22 -20.45 -9.81
N PRO A 246 -7.15 -19.65 -9.62
CA PRO A 246 -7.26 -18.24 -9.23
C PRO A 246 -8.17 -17.40 -10.13
N THR A 247 -8.16 -17.65 -11.42
CA THR A 247 -8.97 -16.89 -12.39
C THR A 247 -10.46 -17.22 -12.26
N VAL A 248 -10.81 -18.43 -11.87
CA VAL A 248 -12.20 -18.84 -11.57
C VAL A 248 -12.66 -18.18 -10.26
N ASN A 249 -11.84 -18.19 -9.23
CA ASN A 249 -12.13 -17.49 -7.97
C ASN A 249 -12.37 -15.99 -8.18
N PHE A 250 -11.56 -15.35 -9.03
CA PHE A 250 -11.76 -13.95 -9.41
C PHE A 250 -13.10 -13.75 -10.14
N ALA A 251 -13.42 -14.62 -11.10
CA ALA A 251 -14.67 -14.57 -11.87
C ALA A 251 -15.91 -14.74 -10.96
N LEU A 252 -15.80 -15.53 -9.89
CA LEU A 252 -16.86 -15.72 -8.90
C LEU A 252 -16.94 -14.60 -7.85
N GLY A 253 -15.94 -13.69 -7.80
CA GLY A 253 -15.87 -12.62 -6.81
C GLY A 253 -15.50 -13.07 -5.39
N GLU A 254 -15.12 -14.35 -5.20
CA GLU A 254 -14.78 -14.90 -3.89
C GLU A 254 -13.61 -15.90 -3.97
N ARG A 255 -12.74 -15.90 -2.96
CA ARG A 255 -11.61 -16.82 -2.87
C ARG A 255 -11.98 -18.01 -1.98
N ARG A 256 -12.36 -19.13 -2.61
CA ARG A 256 -12.77 -20.36 -1.94
C ARG A 256 -12.30 -21.61 -2.69
N ARG A 257 -12.48 -22.76 -2.07
CA ARG A 257 -12.32 -24.04 -2.77
C ARG A 257 -13.36 -24.15 -3.89
N LEU A 258 -12.90 -24.38 -5.11
CA LEU A 258 -13.76 -24.53 -6.28
C LEU A 258 -14.53 -25.86 -6.26
N LEU A 259 -15.77 -25.81 -6.73
CA LEU A 259 -16.61 -26.96 -6.98
C LEU A 259 -16.57 -27.31 -8.46
N TYR A 260 -16.93 -28.54 -8.80
CA TYR A 260 -16.89 -29.00 -10.19
C TYR A 260 -17.69 -28.11 -11.17
N ARG A 261 -18.81 -27.56 -10.72
CA ARG A 261 -19.65 -26.64 -11.49
C ARG A 261 -18.99 -25.28 -11.76
N ASP A 262 -18.04 -24.86 -10.94
CA ASP A 262 -17.41 -23.54 -11.05
C ASP A 262 -16.48 -23.48 -12.28
N TYR A 263 -15.89 -24.61 -12.67
CA TYR A 263 -15.05 -24.71 -13.86
C TYR A 263 -15.80 -24.49 -15.18
N SER A 264 -17.12 -24.68 -15.20
CA SER A 264 -17.99 -24.42 -16.35
C SER A 264 -18.65 -23.05 -16.35
N PHE A 265 -18.39 -22.21 -15.34
CA PHE A 265 -18.93 -20.86 -15.25
C PHE A 265 -18.43 -20.00 -16.42
N GLU A 266 -19.36 -19.53 -17.24
CA GLU A 266 -19.04 -18.70 -18.41
C GLU A 266 -18.68 -17.28 -17.96
N HIS A 267 -17.40 -16.93 -18.04
CA HIS A 267 -16.89 -15.62 -17.68
C HIS A 267 -15.59 -15.33 -18.42
N PRO A 268 -15.33 -14.08 -18.89
CA PRO A 268 -14.09 -13.73 -19.61
C PRO A 268 -12.80 -14.01 -18.84
N TYR A 269 -12.86 -14.08 -17.53
CA TYR A 269 -11.71 -14.42 -16.68
C TYR A 269 -11.57 -15.93 -16.39
N ASN A 270 -12.55 -16.77 -16.74
CA ASN A 270 -12.45 -18.21 -16.49
C ASN A 270 -11.54 -18.89 -17.51
N THR A 271 -10.27 -19.10 -17.16
CA THR A 271 -9.26 -19.71 -18.03
C THR A 271 -9.46 -21.22 -18.27
N TYR A 272 -10.51 -21.83 -17.73
CA TYR A 272 -11.00 -23.15 -18.13
C TYR A 272 -11.91 -23.07 -19.37
N GLN A 273 -12.51 -21.90 -19.64
CA GLN A 273 -13.47 -21.71 -20.73
C GLN A 273 -12.89 -20.88 -21.90
N ILE A 274 -11.91 -20.01 -21.62
CA ILE A 274 -11.26 -19.18 -22.64
C ILE A 274 -9.90 -19.74 -23.08
N ASN A 275 -9.47 -19.36 -24.27
CA ASN A 275 -8.09 -19.56 -24.73
C ASN A 275 -7.28 -18.29 -24.48
N GLY A 276 -6.01 -18.44 -24.12
CA GLY A 276 -5.13 -17.31 -23.86
C GLY A 276 -5.24 -16.74 -22.42
N LEU A 277 -4.78 -15.52 -22.25
CA LEU A 277 -4.85 -14.78 -21.00
C LEU A 277 -6.25 -14.18 -20.79
N PRO A 278 -6.67 -13.95 -19.54
CA PRO A 278 -7.89 -13.18 -19.24
C PRO A 278 -7.71 -11.71 -19.67
N PRO A 279 -8.82 -10.92 -19.73
CA PRO A 279 -8.78 -9.53 -20.21
C PRO A 279 -7.92 -8.57 -19.37
N GLY A 280 -7.62 -8.93 -18.12
CA GLY A 280 -6.83 -8.11 -17.22
C GLY A 280 -6.30 -8.90 -16.03
N PRO A 281 -5.48 -8.27 -15.17
CA PRO A 281 -4.96 -8.90 -13.96
C PRO A 281 -6.09 -9.15 -12.93
N ILE A 282 -5.90 -10.19 -12.10
CA ILE A 282 -6.87 -10.60 -11.09
C ILE A 282 -6.53 -10.06 -9.69
N THR A 283 -5.29 -9.60 -9.50
CA THR A 283 -4.80 -9.02 -8.24
C THR A 283 -3.58 -8.15 -8.50
N ASN A 284 -3.07 -7.48 -7.46
CA ASN A 284 -1.81 -6.74 -7.50
C ASN A 284 -0.64 -7.70 -7.22
N PRO A 285 0.24 -7.96 -8.21
CA PRO A 285 1.34 -8.90 -8.03
C PRO A 285 2.53 -8.29 -7.28
N SER A 286 3.24 -9.13 -6.52
CA SER A 286 4.55 -8.80 -5.95
C SER A 286 5.64 -8.67 -7.02
N TYR A 287 6.79 -8.07 -6.65
CA TYR A 287 7.97 -8.03 -7.53
C TYR A 287 8.41 -9.42 -7.99
N THR A 288 8.42 -10.40 -7.08
CA THR A 288 8.84 -11.77 -7.39
C THR A 288 7.90 -12.47 -8.37
N SER A 289 6.59 -12.16 -8.31
CA SER A 289 5.62 -12.65 -9.31
C SER A 289 5.78 -11.95 -10.66
N LEU A 290 6.06 -10.64 -10.68
CA LEU A 290 6.41 -9.91 -11.91
C LEU A 290 7.68 -10.47 -12.54
N GLU A 291 8.72 -10.72 -11.72
CA GLU A 291 9.97 -11.35 -12.20
C GLU A 291 9.73 -12.77 -12.74
N ALA A 292 8.92 -13.57 -12.06
CA ALA A 292 8.58 -14.93 -12.47
C ALA A 292 7.82 -14.96 -13.81
N ALA A 293 6.95 -14.00 -14.05
CA ALA A 293 6.24 -13.85 -15.31
C ALA A 293 7.15 -13.32 -16.44
N ALA A 294 8.03 -12.34 -16.14
CA ALA A 294 8.93 -11.73 -17.12
C ALA A 294 10.11 -12.63 -17.48
N ARG A 295 10.67 -13.33 -16.50
CA ARG A 295 11.87 -14.18 -16.59
C ARG A 295 11.61 -15.57 -16.00
N PRO A 296 10.71 -16.36 -16.62
CA PRO A 296 10.34 -17.68 -16.10
C PRO A 296 11.52 -18.67 -16.17
N GLU A 297 11.45 -19.70 -15.33
CA GLU A 297 12.33 -20.87 -15.43
C GLU A 297 12.08 -21.58 -16.77
N ARG A 298 13.15 -21.97 -17.49
CA ARG A 298 13.04 -22.70 -18.75
C ARG A 298 12.93 -24.19 -18.49
N HIS A 299 11.84 -24.79 -18.90
CA HIS A 299 11.53 -26.22 -18.82
C HIS A 299 10.37 -26.56 -19.77
N ASP A 300 10.01 -27.84 -19.88
CA ASP A 300 8.95 -28.32 -20.78
C ASP A 300 7.67 -28.76 -20.00
N TYR A 301 7.52 -28.32 -18.73
CA TYR A 301 6.33 -28.69 -17.95
C TYR A 301 5.07 -28.03 -18.51
N LEU A 302 3.99 -28.84 -18.57
CA LEU A 302 2.66 -28.42 -18.99
C LEU A 302 1.61 -28.65 -17.91
N TYR A 303 1.92 -29.44 -16.88
CA TYR A 303 0.98 -29.84 -15.82
C TYR A 303 1.63 -29.67 -14.46
N MET A 304 0.82 -29.30 -13.47
CA MET A 304 1.19 -29.29 -12.07
C MET A 304 0.04 -29.77 -11.22
N VAL A 305 0.33 -30.34 -10.07
CA VAL A 305 -0.63 -30.75 -9.05
C VAL A 305 0.03 -30.63 -7.68
N ALA A 306 -0.75 -30.27 -6.65
CA ALA A 306 -0.24 -30.20 -5.29
C ALA A 306 0.33 -31.56 -4.84
N SER A 307 1.41 -31.53 -4.06
CA SER A 307 2.06 -32.71 -3.49
C SER A 307 1.78 -32.82 -1.97
N PRO A 308 1.92 -34.03 -1.38
CA PRO A 308 1.83 -34.22 0.06
C PRO A 308 2.81 -33.37 0.89
N GLU A 309 3.95 -33.00 0.32
CA GLU A 309 5.00 -32.16 0.92
C GLU A 309 4.59 -30.68 0.97
N GLY A 310 3.47 -30.33 0.31
CA GLY A 310 2.93 -28.99 0.27
C GLY A 310 3.42 -28.15 -0.91
N THR A 311 4.36 -28.63 -1.72
CA THR A 311 4.83 -28.08 -2.99
C THR A 311 3.96 -28.52 -4.16
N HIS A 312 4.40 -28.32 -5.41
CA HIS A 312 3.78 -28.88 -6.60
C HIS A 312 4.66 -29.95 -7.24
N THR A 313 4.01 -31.01 -7.77
CA THR A 313 4.63 -31.94 -8.70
C THR A 313 4.35 -31.46 -10.12
N PHE A 314 5.42 -31.23 -10.90
CA PHE A 314 5.36 -30.77 -12.29
C PHE A 314 5.56 -31.93 -13.26
N SER A 315 4.84 -31.92 -14.38
CA SER A 315 4.90 -32.99 -15.40
C SER A 315 4.87 -32.40 -16.80
N THR A 316 5.57 -33.05 -17.75
CA THR A 316 5.60 -32.66 -19.17
C THR A 316 4.45 -33.28 -19.97
N ASN A 317 3.86 -34.38 -19.50
CA ASN A 317 2.79 -35.11 -20.17
C ASN A 317 1.64 -35.42 -19.23
N TYR A 318 0.49 -35.76 -19.81
CA TYR A 318 -0.73 -36.01 -19.08
C TYR A 318 -0.71 -37.31 -18.26
N GLU A 319 0.01 -38.34 -18.73
CA GLU A 319 0.11 -39.63 -18.03
C GLU A 319 0.78 -39.48 -16.66
N ASP A 320 1.92 -38.79 -16.61
CA ASP A 320 2.64 -38.53 -15.36
C ASP A 320 1.86 -37.59 -14.44
N HIS A 321 1.14 -36.60 -15.01
CA HIS A 321 0.22 -35.77 -14.25
C HIS A 321 -0.89 -36.58 -13.61
N GLN A 322 -1.47 -37.57 -14.30
CA GLN A 322 -2.49 -38.44 -13.73
C GLN A 322 -1.95 -39.28 -12.56
N LYS A 323 -0.71 -39.82 -12.69
CA LYS A 323 -0.05 -40.55 -11.59
C LYS A 323 0.15 -39.64 -10.37
N ALA A 324 0.70 -38.43 -10.55
CA ALA A 324 0.88 -37.46 -9.47
C ALA A 324 -0.46 -37.02 -8.84
N SER A 325 -1.47 -36.79 -9.68
CA SER A 325 -2.82 -36.44 -9.22
C SER A 325 -3.48 -37.55 -8.39
N LYS A 326 -3.18 -38.83 -8.71
CA LYS A 326 -3.66 -39.95 -7.91
C LYS A 326 -3.01 -39.95 -6.53
N ILE A 327 -1.70 -39.79 -6.45
CA ILE A 327 -0.97 -39.70 -5.16
C ILE A 327 -1.55 -38.60 -4.29
N TRP A 328 -1.78 -37.41 -4.86
CA TRP A 328 -2.39 -36.30 -4.14
C TRP A 328 -3.82 -36.61 -3.63
N ARG A 329 -4.66 -37.19 -4.48
CA ARG A 329 -6.05 -37.58 -4.08
C ARG A 329 -6.06 -38.60 -2.98
N ASP A 330 -5.24 -39.65 -3.06
CA ASP A 330 -5.14 -40.69 -2.07
C ASP A 330 -4.69 -40.13 -0.72
N TRP A 331 -3.67 -39.24 -0.74
CA TRP A 331 -3.18 -38.56 0.46
C TRP A 331 -4.22 -37.63 1.09
N ILE A 332 -4.92 -36.80 0.32
CA ILE A 332 -5.91 -35.87 0.85
C ILE A 332 -7.14 -36.61 1.44
N GLN A 333 -7.54 -37.74 0.84
CA GLN A 333 -8.59 -38.60 1.38
C GLN A 333 -8.19 -39.16 2.74
N GLU A 334 -6.96 -39.61 2.89
CA GLU A 334 -6.43 -40.09 4.17
C GLU A 334 -6.40 -38.97 5.23
N GLN A 335 -5.98 -37.73 4.87
CA GLN A 335 -6.02 -36.60 5.80
C GLN A 335 -7.46 -36.31 6.29
N TYR A 336 -8.46 -36.38 5.40
CA TYR A 336 -9.86 -36.20 5.79
C TYR A 336 -10.35 -37.34 6.69
N ARG A 337 -9.91 -38.58 6.48
CA ARG A 337 -10.24 -39.72 7.34
C ARG A 337 -9.69 -39.51 8.75
N ILE A 338 -8.40 -39.12 8.86
CA ILE A 338 -7.74 -38.85 10.14
C ILE A 338 -8.43 -37.68 10.87
N LYS A 339 -8.78 -36.63 10.17
CA LYS A 339 -9.47 -35.47 10.75
C LYS A 339 -10.81 -35.87 11.34
N ARG A 340 -11.65 -36.65 10.62
CA ARG A 340 -12.96 -37.14 11.12
C ARG A 340 -12.78 -38.01 12.34
N GLN A 341 -11.77 -38.89 12.37
CA GLN A 341 -11.52 -39.75 13.54
C GLN A 341 -11.16 -38.93 14.78
N ARG A 342 -10.36 -37.90 14.63
CA ARG A 342 -10.01 -36.98 15.73
C ARG A 342 -11.23 -36.21 16.24
N GLU A 343 -12.07 -35.69 15.35
CA GLU A 343 -13.32 -35.02 15.72
C GLU A 343 -14.30 -35.89 16.43
N GLN A 344 -14.34 -37.18 16.13
CA GLN A 344 -15.19 -38.17 16.80
C GLN A 344 -14.63 -38.71 18.13
N SER A 345 -13.30 -38.54 18.35
CA SER A 345 -12.61 -38.95 19.57
C SER A 345 -12.41 -37.85 20.59
N THR A 346 -12.85 -36.64 20.27
CA THR A 346 -12.83 -35.51 21.22
C THR A 346 -14.23 -35.43 21.86
N PRO A 347 -14.36 -35.66 23.19
CA PRO A 347 -15.64 -35.68 23.89
C PRO A 347 -16.34 -34.33 23.97
#